data_58a9e3941008b35b21e8ac4fa8722ce5
#
_entry.id   58a9e3941008b35b21e8ac4fa8722ce5
#
_cell.length_a   1.000
_cell.length_b   1.000
_cell.length_c   1.000
_cell.angle_alpha   90.00
_cell.angle_beta   90.00
_cell.angle_gamma   90.00
#
_symmetry.space_group_name_H-M   'P 1'
#
loop_
_entity.id
_entity.type
_entity.pdbx_description
1 polymer ?
#
loop_
_entity_poly.entity_id
_entity_poly.type
_entity_poly.pdbx_seq_one_letter_code
_entity_poly.pdbx_strand_id
1 'polypeptide(L)'
;MAPMPDPDLLRPASSLPGRRLSELAEQAVRCTPACCGASTTVSDGGDEQPIAVTHPDLAGLVAVQLRSGEGPIPAAEERGAPVDAEDLLRDERWPEYRAMALDAGLRSCVTLPFQRGGLTVTLTLFSFRPGALDDPGRGPAQALGDLATTSFVRDRHYRAALTELDQLGTAMRTRPVVDQASGIVMHVLGCDADTAFGVLRRISQATNRKLADVAAALVETKGRGLERELVSLAR
;
A
#
# COMPACT_ATOMS: atom_id res chain seq x y z
N MET A 1 -2.32 14.13 -30.90
CA MET A 1 -1.86 12.79 -30.50
C MET A 1 -1.60 12.89 -28.99
N ALA A 2 -2.58 12.50 -28.19
CA ALA A 2 -2.47 12.57 -26.74
C ALA A 2 -1.36 11.60 -26.26
N PRO A 3 -0.55 11.94 -25.26
CA PRO A 3 0.43 11.03 -24.71
C PRO A 3 -0.28 9.80 -24.11
N MET A 4 0.18 8.62 -24.47
CA MET A 4 -0.27 7.37 -23.85
C MET A 4 -0.04 7.44 -22.34
N PRO A 5 -0.99 7.01 -21.51
CA PRO A 5 -0.77 6.92 -20.08
C PRO A 5 0.39 5.98 -19.78
N ASP A 6 1.19 6.34 -18.78
CA ASP A 6 2.35 5.58 -18.32
C ASP A 6 1.91 4.16 -17.93
N PRO A 7 2.42 3.10 -18.58
CA PRO A 7 2.02 1.72 -18.27
C PRO A 7 2.36 1.27 -16.85
N ASP A 8 3.24 1.98 -16.13
CA ASP A 8 3.58 1.67 -14.74
C ASP A 8 2.50 2.08 -13.72
N LEU A 9 1.53 2.94 -14.10
CA LEU A 9 0.37 3.25 -13.27
C LEU A 9 -0.67 2.12 -13.22
N LEU A 10 -0.58 1.15 -14.13
CA LEU A 10 -1.48 0.00 -14.20
C LEU A 10 -0.74 -1.27 -13.79
N ARG A 11 -0.31 -1.38 -12.53
CA ARG A 11 0.15 -2.68 -12.02
C ARG A 11 -1.01 -3.66 -12.01
N PRO A 12 -0.91 -4.79 -12.72
CA PRO A 12 -1.98 -5.78 -12.76
C PRO A 12 -2.24 -6.34 -11.36
N ALA A 13 -3.47 -6.77 -11.12
CA ALA A 13 -4.03 -7.33 -9.89
C ALA A 13 -3.32 -8.61 -9.34
N SER A 14 -2.02 -8.75 -9.53
CA SER A 14 -1.20 -9.87 -9.06
C SER A 14 -0.84 -9.80 -7.57
N SER A 15 -1.04 -8.64 -6.93
CA SER A 15 -0.94 -8.53 -5.47
C SER A 15 -2.25 -8.94 -4.81
N LEU A 16 -2.19 -9.59 -3.63
CA LEU A 16 -3.39 -9.95 -2.84
C LEU A 16 -4.39 -8.79 -2.65
N PRO A 17 -3.97 -7.53 -2.41
CA PRO A 17 -4.88 -6.38 -2.38
C PRO A 17 -5.57 -6.12 -3.72
N GLY A 18 -4.84 -6.15 -4.83
CA GLY A 18 -5.40 -5.87 -6.16
C GLY A 18 -6.48 -6.85 -6.57
N ARG A 19 -6.29 -8.15 -6.33
CA ARG A 19 -7.30 -9.16 -6.61
C ARG A 19 -8.60 -8.94 -5.85
N ARG A 20 -8.53 -8.60 -4.56
CA ARG A 20 -9.71 -8.32 -3.73
C ARG A 20 -10.44 -7.06 -4.15
N LEU A 21 -9.71 -6.03 -4.59
CA LEU A 21 -10.31 -4.83 -5.15
C LEU A 21 -11.08 -5.14 -6.43
N SER A 22 -10.52 -5.97 -7.32
CA SER A 22 -11.22 -6.44 -8.52
C SER A 22 -12.48 -7.21 -8.16
N GLU A 23 -12.40 -8.14 -7.20
CA GLU A 23 -13.55 -8.91 -6.71
C GLU A 23 -14.65 -7.99 -6.15
N LEU A 24 -14.27 -6.95 -5.38
CA LEU A 24 -15.22 -5.95 -4.86
C LEU A 24 -15.91 -5.18 -5.99
N ALA A 25 -15.14 -4.68 -6.96
CA ALA A 25 -15.67 -3.94 -8.10
C ALA A 25 -16.67 -4.80 -8.93
N GLU A 26 -16.29 -6.05 -9.23
CA GLU A 26 -17.13 -6.97 -9.98
C GLU A 26 -18.41 -7.33 -9.22
N GLN A 27 -18.33 -7.57 -7.91
CA GLN A 27 -19.49 -7.89 -7.09
C GLN A 27 -20.42 -6.67 -6.99
N ALA A 28 -19.87 -5.46 -6.84
CA ALA A 28 -20.65 -4.23 -6.79
C ALA A 28 -21.45 -4.01 -8.08
N VAL A 29 -20.85 -4.23 -9.25
CA VAL A 29 -21.59 -4.19 -10.54
C VAL A 29 -22.71 -5.20 -10.58
N ARG A 30 -22.46 -6.43 -10.12
CA ARG A 30 -23.48 -7.51 -10.16
C ARG A 30 -24.69 -7.23 -9.25
N CYS A 31 -24.49 -6.55 -8.13
CA CYS A 31 -25.56 -6.31 -7.17
C CYS A 31 -26.21 -4.93 -7.29
N THR A 32 -25.71 -4.05 -8.20
CA THR A 32 -26.25 -2.71 -8.39
C THR A 32 -26.98 -2.63 -9.74
N PRO A 33 -28.31 -2.52 -9.77
CA PRO A 33 -29.06 -2.31 -10.99
C PRO A 33 -28.58 -1.08 -11.75
N ALA A 34 -28.60 -1.16 -13.09
CA ALA A 34 -28.16 -0.08 -14.00
C ALA A 34 -26.68 0.35 -13.88
N CYS A 35 -25.87 -0.32 -13.05
CA CYS A 35 -24.44 -0.13 -13.03
C CYS A 35 -23.79 -0.83 -14.23
N CYS A 36 -23.03 -0.11 -15.05
CA CYS A 36 -22.33 -0.65 -16.23
C CYS A 36 -20.87 -0.98 -15.96
N GLY A 37 -20.29 -0.48 -14.87
CA GLY A 37 -18.90 -0.71 -14.48
C GLY A 37 -18.58 -0.08 -13.15
N ALA A 38 -17.49 -0.50 -12.55
CA ALA A 38 -17.02 0.01 -11.27
C ALA A 38 -15.48 0.14 -11.25
N SER A 39 -15.02 1.05 -10.41
CA SER A 39 -13.61 1.16 -10.00
C SER A 39 -13.48 1.16 -8.49
N THR A 40 -12.36 0.66 -8.00
CA THR A 40 -11.99 0.69 -6.59
C THR A 40 -10.58 1.22 -6.44
N THR A 41 -10.35 2.03 -5.41
CA THR A 41 -9.01 2.48 -5.01
C THR A 41 -8.79 2.21 -3.53
N VAL A 42 -7.53 2.15 -3.12
CA VAL A 42 -7.15 2.12 -1.70
C VAL A 42 -6.09 3.18 -1.47
N SER A 43 -6.31 4.02 -0.48
CA SER A 43 -5.36 5.02 0.00
C SER A 43 -5.07 4.79 1.48
N ASP A 44 -3.80 4.79 1.85
CA ASP A 44 -3.34 4.68 3.25
C ASP A 44 -2.40 5.83 3.65
N GLY A 45 -2.38 6.89 2.83
CA GLY A 45 -1.48 8.03 2.98
C GLY A 45 -0.08 7.80 2.42
N GLY A 46 0.19 6.65 1.79
CA GLY A 46 1.42 6.39 1.05
C GLY A 46 1.33 6.81 -0.42
N ASP A 47 2.46 6.71 -1.12
CA ASP A 47 2.57 7.12 -2.54
C ASP A 47 1.90 6.12 -3.49
N GLU A 48 1.77 4.85 -3.09
CA GLU A 48 1.15 3.81 -3.91
C GLU A 48 -0.35 3.67 -3.60
N GLN A 49 -1.20 3.91 -4.61
CA GLN A 49 -2.64 3.70 -4.52
C GLN A 49 -3.05 2.52 -5.42
N PRO A 50 -3.26 1.32 -4.87
CA PRO A 50 -3.78 0.20 -5.62
C PRO A 50 -5.15 0.51 -6.23
N ILE A 51 -5.31 0.19 -7.52
CA ILE A 51 -6.52 0.47 -8.30
C ILE A 51 -7.01 -0.84 -8.92
N ALA A 52 -8.32 -1.03 -8.97
CA ALA A 52 -8.94 -2.03 -9.80
C ALA A 52 -10.14 -1.44 -10.54
N VAL A 53 -10.35 -1.90 -11.76
CA VAL A 53 -11.45 -1.48 -12.64
C VAL A 53 -12.08 -2.72 -13.27
N THR A 54 -13.38 -2.68 -13.50
CA THR A 54 -14.10 -3.78 -14.18
C THR A 54 -13.89 -3.77 -15.69
N HIS A 55 -13.56 -2.61 -16.27
CA HIS A 55 -13.28 -2.43 -17.70
C HIS A 55 -12.05 -1.55 -17.89
N PRO A 56 -11.16 -1.87 -18.85
CA PRO A 56 -9.95 -1.09 -19.11
C PRO A 56 -10.19 0.40 -19.36
N ASP A 57 -11.31 0.74 -20.01
CA ASP A 57 -11.67 2.13 -20.35
C ASP A 57 -11.86 3.00 -19.09
N LEU A 58 -12.22 2.40 -17.95
CA LEU A 58 -12.38 3.11 -16.69
C LEU A 58 -11.05 3.49 -16.04
N ALA A 59 -9.95 2.85 -16.43
CA ALA A 59 -8.64 3.12 -15.83
C ALA A 59 -8.18 4.56 -16.06
N GLY A 60 -8.44 5.10 -17.27
CA GLY A 60 -8.15 6.50 -17.58
C GLY A 60 -8.91 7.50 -16.70
N LEU A 61 -10.16 7.18 -16.35
CA LEU A 61 -11.01 8.00 -15.49
C LEU A 61 -10.50 8.05 -14.04
N VAL A 62 -9.95 6.95 -13.55
CA VAL A 62 -9.31 6.92 -12.23
C VAL A 62 -7.99 7.68 -12.27
N ALA A 63 -7.16 7.42 -13.28
CA ALA A 63 -5.85 8.04 -13.41
C ALA A 63 -5.91 9.58 -13.53
N VAL A 64 -6.89 10.13 -14.25
CA VAL A 64 -7.05 11.59 -14.36
C VAL A 64 -7.34 12.22 -13.01
N GLN A 65 -8.21 11.63 -12.21
CA GLN A 65 -8.58 12.12 -10.88
C GLN A 65 -7.40 12.09 -9.89
N LEU A 66 -6.64 10.98 -9.87
CA LEU A 66 -5.49 10.83 -8.99
C LEU A 66 -4.36 11.81 -9.36
N ARG A 67 -4.19 12.11 -10.66
CA ARG A 67 -3.18 13.04 -11.15
C ARG A 67 -3.56 14.51 -10.90
N SER A 68 -4.81 14.89 -11.18
CA SER A 68 -5.28 16.28 -11.02
C SER A 68 -5.65 16.63 -9.57
N GLY A 69 -5.94 15.62 -8.72
CA GLY A 69 -6.54 15.84 -7.42
C GLY A 69 -8.02 16.28 -7.48
N GLU A 70 -8.63 16.23 -8.67
CA GLU A 70 -10.00 16.69 -8.91
C GLU A 70 -10.85 15.55 -9.46
N GLY A 71 -12.04 15.35 -8.88
CA GLY A 71 -12.97 14.32 -9.32
C GLY A 71 -13.81 13.75 -8.19
N PRO A 72 -14.73 12.82 -8.50
CA PRO A 72 -15.55 12.15 -7.50
C PRO A 72 -14.75 11.41 -6.43
N ILE A 73 -13.60 10.79 -6.78
CA ILE A 73 -12.76 10.03 -5.83
C ILE A 73 -12.14 10.97 -4.79
N PRO A 74 -11.32 11.98 -5.15
CA PRO A 74 -10.76 12.90 -4.17
C PRO A 74 -11.83 13.61 -3.35
N ALA A 75 -12.94 14.03 -3.99
CA ALA A 75 -14.03 14.69 -3.30
C ALA A 75 -14.73 13.79 -2.25
N ALA A 76 -14.86 12.49 -2.52
CA ALA A 76 -15.44 11.54 -1.59
C ALA A 76 -14.47 11.25 -0.43
N GLU A 77 -13.17 11.10 -0.71
CA GLU A 77 -12.14 10.91 0.31
C GLU A 77 -12.07 12.09 1.28
N GLU A 78 -12.08 13.31 0.76
CA GLU A 78 -12.05 14.54 1.57
C GLU A 78 -13.31 14.69 2.44
N ARG A 79 -14.49 14.43 1.87
CA ARG A 79 -15.77 14.57 2.59
C ARG A 79 -16.06 13.42 3.56
N GLY A 80 -15.47 12.26 3.33
CA GLY A 80 -15.82 11.04 4.07
C GLY A 80 -17.26 10.58 3.85
N ALA A 81 -17.90 11.01 2.75
CA ALA A 81 -19.31 10.77 2.43
C ALA A 81 -19.48 10.51 0.92
N PRO A 82 -20.55 9.80 0.52
CA PRO A 82 -20.85 9.56 -0.88
C PRO A 82 -20.88 10.86 -1.72
N VAL A 83 -20.33 10.78 -2.93
CA VAL A 83 -20.33 11.85 -3.90
C VAL A 83 -21.01 11.38 -5.17
N ASP A 84 -22.13 12.02 -5.49
CA ASP A 84 -22.95 11.71 -6.65
C ASP A 84 -22.71 12.72 -7.78
N ALA A 85 -22.63 12.21 -9.02
CA ALA A 85 -22.81 12.96 -10.24
C ALA A 85 -24.03 12.37 -10.98
N GLU A 86 -25.21 12.91 -10.72
CA GLU A 86 -26.48 12.38 -11.25
C GLU A 86 -26.57 12.49 -12.77
N ASP A 87 -26.07 13.57 -13.34
CA ASP A 87 -25.97 13.77 -14.79
C ASP A 87 -24.68 14.52 -15.17
N LEU A 88 -23.71 13.79 -15.68
CA LEU A 88 -22.41 14.33 -16.10
C LEU A 88 -22.53 15.37 -17.23
N LEU A 89 -23.63 15.43 -17.98
CA LEU A 89 -23.85 16.51 -18.94
C LEU A 89 -24.12 17.87 -18.27
N ARG A 90 -24.64 17.86 -17.06
CA ARG A 90 -25.02 19.05 -16.30
C ARG A 90 -24.07 19.35 -15.14
N ASP A 91 -23.20 18.40 -14.79
CA ASP A 91 -22.24 18.56 -13.69
C ASP A 91 -20.98 19.26 -14.18
N GLU A 92 -20.71 20.46 -13.67
CA GLU A 92 -19.55 21.28 -14.09
C GLU A 92 -18.40 21.22 -13.08
N ARG A 93 -18.52 20.43 -11.99
CA ARG A 93 -17.55 20.43 -10.89
C ARG A 93 -16.13 19.98 -11.30
N TRP A 94 -16.03 19.05 -12.29
CA TRP A 94 -14.76 18.43 -12.67
C TRP A 94 -14.63 18.35 -14.19
N PRO A 95 -14.23 19.42 -14.86
CA PRO A 95 -14.28 19.51 -16.32
C PRO A 95 -13.46 18.43 -17.06
N GLU A 96 -12.24 18.13 -16.60
CA GLU A 96 -11.37 17.13 -17.24
C GLU A 96 -11.94 15.71 -17.07
N TYR A 97 -12.31 15.34 -15.85
CA TYR A 97 -12.98 14.07 -15.57
C TYR A 97 -14.28 13.91 -16.36
N ARG A 98 -15.12 14.96 -16.34
CA ARG A 98 -16.39 15.00 -17.07
C ARG A 98 -16.21 14.73 -18.56
N ALA A 99 -15.26 15.41 -19.20
CA ALA A 99 -15.00 15.24 -20.63
C ALA A 99 -14.66 13.79 -20.97
N MET A 100 -13.75 13.17 -20.20
CA MET A 100 -13.38 11.77 -20.38
C MET A 100 -14.53 10.80 -20.11
N ALA A 101 -15.31 11.05 -19.06
CA ALA A 101 -16.45 10.20 -18.73
C ALA A 101 -17.54 10.23 -19.79
N LEU A 102 -17.82 11.41 -20.36
CA LEU A 102 -18.77 11.56 -21.46
C LEU A 102 -18.26 10.93 -22.75
N ASP A 103 -16.95 11.00 -23.03
CA ASP A 103 -16.33 10.33 -24.19
C ASP A 103 -16.44 8.81 -24.07
N ALA A 104 -16.34 8.27 -22.84
CA ALA A 104 -16.61 6.86 -22.53
C ALA A 104 -18.11 6.49 -22.52
N GLY A 105 -19.01 7.43 -22.86
CA GLY A 105 -20.47 7.22 -22.89
C GLY A 105 -21.14 7.22 -21.51
N LEU A 106 -20.43 7.51 -20.44
CA LEU A 106 -20.97 7.52 -19.08
C LEU A 106 -21.84 8.77 -18.84
N ARG A 107 -22.92 8.60 -18.10
CA ARG A 107 -23.90 9.66 -17.82
C ARG A 107 -24.04 9.97 -16.34
N SER A 108 -23.77 9.02 -15.47
CA SER A 108 -23.76 9.23 -14.03
C SER A 108 -22.73 8.36 -13.34
N CYS A 109 -22.30 8.80 -12.17
CA CYS A 109 -21.47 8.01 -11.27
C CYS A 109 -21.80 8.33 -9.81
N VAL A 110 -21.45 7.39 -8.93
CA VAL A 110 -21.44 7.60 -7.48
C VAL A 110 -20.15 7.01 -6.92
N THR A 111 -19.46 7.77 -6.08
CA THR A 111 -18.28 7.30 -5.36
C THR A 111 -18.61 7.16 -3.87
N LEU A 112 -18.42 5.97 -3.34
CA LEU A 112 -18.65 5.59 -1.96
C LEU A 112 -17.31 5.46 -1.25
N PRO A 113 -17.00 6.32 -0.27
CA PRO A 113 -15.78 6.19 0.54
C PRO A 113 -16.04 5.34 1.78
N PHE A 114 -15.08 4.50 2.14
CA PHE A 114 -15.07 3.66 3.32
C PHE A 114 -13.78 3.92 4.10
N GLN A 115 -13.87 4.70 5.17
CA GLN A 115 -12.72 5.11 5.98
C GLN A 115 -12.66 4.30 7.27
N ARG A 116 -11.56 3.59 7.49
CA ARG A 116 -11.37 2.79 8.71
C ARG A 116 -9.88 2.55 8.99
N GLY A 117 -9.45 2.81 10.23
CA GLY A 117 -8.10 2.46 10.69
C GLY A 117 -6.97 3.10 9.88
N GLY A 118 -7.16 4.35 9.41
CA GLY A 118 -6.20 5.05 8.57
C GLY A 118 -6.13 4.53 7.13
N LEU A 119 -7.09 3.71 6.73
CA LEU A 119 -7.25 3.23 5.35
C LEU A 119 -8.53 3.83 4.77
N THR A 120 -8.46 4.31 3.54
CA THR A 120 -9.63 4.71 2.75
C THR A 120 -9.76 3.81 1.54
N VAL A 121 -10.88 3.12 1.42
CA VAL A 121 -11.25 2.40 0.20
C VAL A 121 -12.33 3.22 -0.50
N THR A 122 -12.19 3.47 -1.80
CA THR A 122 -13.29 4.06 -2.58
C THR A 122 -13.84 3.02 -3.55
N LEU A 123 -15.14 3.04 -3.72
CA LEU A 123 -15.87 2.28 -4.73
C LEU A 123 -16.66 3.27 -5.58
N THR A 124 -16.30 3.40 -6.85
CA THR A 124 -17.06 4.23 -7.79
C THR A 124 -17.86 3.33 -8.72
N LEU A 125 -19.16 3.56 -8.77
CA LEU A 125 -20.11 2.92 -9.67
C LEU A 125 -20.40 3.85 -10.85
N PHE A 126 -20.52 3.31 -12.05
CA PHE A 126 -20.78 4.06 -13.28
C PHE A 126 -22.05 3.58 -13.97
N SER A 127 -22.76 4.50 -14.64
CA SER A 127 -23.93 4.17 -15.46
C SER A 127 -23.97 4.99 -16.76
N PHE A 128 -24.48 4.34 -17.79
CA PHE A 128 -24.82 5.01 -19.08
C PHE A 128 -26.10 5.84 -19.02
N ARG A 129 -26.82 5.85 -17.90
CA ARG A 129 -28.08 6.58 -17.71
C ARG A 129 -27.91 7.63 -16.61
N PRO A 130 -28.45 8.85 -16.81
CA PRO A 130 -28.47 9.85 -15.73
C PRO A 130 -29.42 9.39 -14.61
N GLY A 131 -29.08 9.70 -13.36
CA GLY A 131 -29.90 9.44 -12.17
C GLY A 131 -30.17 7.95 -11.89
N ALA A 132 -29.40 7.02 -12.48
CA ALA A 132 -29.68 5.59 -12.37
C ALA A 132 -29.07 4.89 -11.14
N LEU A 133 -28.23 5.62 -10.37
CA LEU A 133 -27.51 5.10 -9.21
C LEU A 133 -28.05 5.73 -7.93
N ASP A 134 -29.34 5.52 -7.68
CA ASP A 134 -30.06 6.02 -6.51
C ASP A 134 -29.67 5.30 -5.20
N ASP A 135 -30.01 5.88 -4.05
CA ASP A 135 -29.68 5.32 -2.73
C ASP A 135 -30.15 3.88 -2.52
N PRO A 136 -31.40 3.51 -2.85
CA PRO A 136 -31.86 2.13 -2.69
C PRO A 136 -31.11 1.13 -3.60
N GLY A 137 -30.76 1.56 -4.82
CA GLY A 137 -30.06 0.72 -5.79
C GLY A 137 -28.60 0.43 -5.42
N ARG A 138 -27.95 1.32 -4.70
CA ARG A 138 -26.52 1.21 -4.29
C ARG A 138 -26.32 0.58 -2.90
N GLY A 139 -27.36 0.38 -2.11
CA GLY A 139 -27.28 -0.18 -0.76
C GLY A 139 -26.48 -1.47 -0.66
N PRO A 140 -26.66 -2.47 -1.55
CA PRO A 140 -25.83 -3.69 -1.55
C PRO A 140 -24.35 -3.42 -1.81
N ALA A 141 -23.99 -2.51 -2.71
CA ALA A 141 -22.61 -2.13 -3.00
C ALA A 141 -21.96 -1.44 -1.79
N GLN A 142 -22.72 -0.63 -1.05
CA GLN A 142 -22.29 0.02 0.17
C GLN A 142 -21.96 -1.03 1.26
N ALA A 143 -22.83 -2.02 1.46
CA ALA A 143 -22.59 -3.11 2.41
C ALA A 143 -21.35 -3.94 2.03
N LEU A 144 -21.14 -4.22 0.75
CA LEU A 144 -19.96 -4.91 0.25
C LEU A 144 -18.66 -4.09 0.51
N GLY A 145 -18.70 -2.79 0.27
CA GLY A 145 -17.57 -1.89 0.53
C GLY A 145 -17.19 -1.83 2.01
N ASP A 146 -18.16 -1.74 2.90
CA ASP A 146 -17.93 -1.79 4.35
C ASP A 146 -17.28 -3.10 4.80
N LEU A 147 -17.79 -4.22 4.30
CA LEU A 147 -17.26 -5.56 4.59
C LEU A 147 -15.82 -5.72 4.06
N ALA A 148 -15.60 -5.31 2.82
CA ALA A 148 -14.29 -5.36 2.18
C ALA A 148 -13.27 -4.51 2.95
N THR A 149 -13.62 -3.26 3.30
CA THR A 149 -12.74 -2.36 4.05
C THR A 149 -12.38 -2.93 5.42
N THR A 150 -13.36 -3.51 6.12
CA THR A 150 -13.10 -4.20 7.40
C THR A 150 -12.12 -5.36 7.23
N SER A 151 -12.25 -6.11 6.15
CA SER A 151 -11.33 -7.21 5.82
C SER A 151 -9.92 -6.70 5.49
N PHE A 152 -9.78 -5.60 4.73
CA PHE A 152 -8.49 -4.99 4.41
C PHE A 152 -7.75 -4.52 5.68
N VAL A 153 -8.46 -3.82 6.58
CA VAL A 153 -7.88 -3.35 7.86
C VAL A 153 -7.40 -4.53 8.71
N ARG A 154 -8.21 -5.58 8.84
CA ARG A 154 -7.84 -6.79 9.57
C ARG A 154 -6.60 -7.45 8.99
N ASP A 155 -6.51 -7.58 7.67
CA ASP A 155 -5.38 -8.20 7.00
C ASP A 155 -4.10 -7.35 7.16
N ARG A 156 -4.22 -6.02 7.16
CA ARG A 156 -3.10 -5.11 7.42
C ARG A 156 -2.56 -5.31 8.84
N HIS A 157 -3.43 -5.36 9.84
CA HIS A 157 -3.03 -5.61 11.22
C HIS A 157 -2.38 -7.00 11.38
N TYR A 158 -2.94 -8.01 10.74
CA TYR A 158 -2.38 -9.37 10.79
C TYR A 158 -0.98 -9.44 10.18
N ARG A 159 -0.76 -8.80 9.02
CA ARG A 159 0.58 -8.75 8.40
C ARG A 159 1.57 -7.95 9.25
N ALA A 160 1.16 -6.84 9.83
CA ALA A 160 2.00 -6.06 10.74
C ALA A 160 2.44 -6.90 11.95
N ALA A 161 1.50 -7.62 12.57
CA ALA A 161 1.80 -8.52 13.69
C ALA A 161 2.75 -9.67 13.30
N LEU A 162 2.57 -10.27 12.12
CA LEU A 162 3.49 -11.30 11.62
C LEU A 162 4.90 -10.76 11.40
N THR A 163 5.03 -9.54 10.85
CA THR A 163 6.33 -8.89 10.65
C THR A 163 7.01 -8.61 11.99
N GLU A 164 6.26 -8.14 12.98
CA GLU A 164 6.78 -7.91 14.33
C GLU A 164 7.26 -9.21 14.99
N LEU A 165 6.48 -10.28 14.88
CA LEU A 165 6.87 -11.61 15.38
C LEU A 165 8.15 -12.13 14.70
N ASP A 166 8.31 -11.95 13.40
CA ASP A 166 9.52 -12.36 12.68
C ASP A 166 10.74 -11.54 13.12
N GLN A 167 10.57 -10.23 13.31
CA GLN A 167 11.61 -9.34 13.83
C GLN A 167 12.03 -9.78 15.25
N LEU A 168 11.07 -10.03 16.14
CA LEU A 168 11.36 -10.53 17.48
C LEU A 168 12.05 -11.89 17.45
N GLY A 169 11.55 -12.82 16.63
CA GLY A 169 12.17 -14.13 16.46
C GLY A 169 13.60 -14.05 15.94
N THR A 170 13.87 -13.12 15.02
CA THR A 170 15.21 -12.86 14.51
C THR A 170 16.11 -12.27 15.59
N ALA A 171 15.63 -11.29 16.35
CA ALA A 171 16.39 -10.71 17.46
C ALA A 171 16.74 -11.76 18.53
N MET A 172 15.79 -12.63 18.87
CA MET A 172 16.04 -13.72 19.84
C MET A 172 17.07 -14.74 19.35
N ARG A 173 17.09 -15.06 18.05
CA ARG A 173 18.08 -16.01 17.48
C ARG A 173 19.46 -15.40 17.36
N THR A 174 19.57 -14.10 17.07
CA THR A 174 20.84 -13.42 16.85
C THR A 174 21.52 -12.96 18.13
N ARG A 175 20.76 -12.67 19.18
CA ARG A 175 21.27 -12.16 20.47
C ARG A 175 22.36 -13.07 21.07
N PRO A 176 22.20 -14.40 21.19
CA PRO A 176 23.24 -15.26 21.76
C PRO A 176 24.56 -15.22 20.99
N VAL A 177 24.50 -15.12 19.65
CA VAL A 177 25.68 -15.04 18.80
C VAL A 177 26.39 -13.69 18.97
N VAL A 178 25.64 -12.62 19.07
CA VAL A 178 26.17 -11.27 19.33
C VAL A 178 26.80 -11.20 20.72
N ASP A 179 26.16 -11.79 21.73
CA ASP A 179 26.69 -11.83 23.11
C ASP A 179 28.00 -12.63 23.16
N GLN A 180 28.08 -13.78 22.49
CA GLN A 180 29.31 -14.56 22.35
C GLN A 180 30.43 -13.77 21.65
N ALA A 181 30.10 -13.11 20.53
CA ALA A 181 31.07 -12.28 19.80
C ALA A 181 31.55 -11.11 20.69
N SER A 182 30.66 -10.45 21.42
CA SER A 182 31.02 -9.39 22.37
C SER A 182 31.97 -9.92 23.44
N GLY A 183 31.74 -11.11 24.01
CA GLY A 183 32.65 -11.76 24.94
C GLY A 183 34.04 -12.00 24.36
N ILE A 184 34.13 -12.43 23.09
CA ILE A 184 35.41 -12.57 22.40
C ILE A 184 36.13 -11.22 22.25
N VAL A 185 35.41 -10.18 21.84
CA VAL A 185 35.96 -8.83 21.68
C VAL A 185 36.46 -8.29 23.03
N MET A 186 35.68 -8.45 24.11
CA MET A 186 36.07 -8.09 25.47
C MET A 186 37.38 -8.76 25.89
N HIS A 187 37.51 -10.07 25.60
CA HIS A 187 38.71 -10.81 25.92
C HIS A 187 39.94 -10.35 25.13
N VAL A 188 39.80 -10.17 23.80
CA VAL A 188 40.89 -9.79 22.91
C VAL A 188 41.37 -8.38 23.15
N LEU A 189 40.46 -7.43 23.37
CA LEU A 189 40.77 -6.01 23.50
C LEU A 189 40.86 -5.51 24.95
N GLY A 190 40.52 -6.33 25.93
CA GLY A 190 40.52 -5.94 27.34
C GLY A 190 39.53 -4.83 27.68
N CYS A 191 38.40 -4.74 26.97
CA CYS A 191 37.39 -3.71 27.09
C CYS A 191 36.10 -4.18 27.76
N ASP A 192 35.20 -3.27 28.11
CA ASP A 192 33.89 -3.58 28.66
C ASP A 192 32.88 -4.01 27.56
N ALA A 193 31.68 -4.44 27.97
CA ALA A 193 30.67 -4.96 27.09
C ALA A 193 30.14 -3.90 26.11
N ASP A 194 29.95 -2.66 26.55
CA ASP A 194 29.46 -1.57 25.73
C ASP A 194 30.45 -1.19 24.64
N THR A 195 31.74 -1.13 24.98
CA THR A 195 32.83 -0.91 24.04
C THR A 195 32.92 -2.06 23.04
N ALA A 196 32.83 -3.31 23.49
CA ALA A 196 32.86 -4.50 22.62
C ALA A 196 31.72 -4.49 21.61
N PHE A 197 30.49 -4.20 22.04
CA PHE A 197 29.34 -4.04 21.17
C PHE A 197 29.52 -2.89 20.18
N GLY A 198 30.07 -1.76 20.63
CA GLY A 198 30.42 -0.62 19.77
C GLY A 198 31.43 -0.99 18.67
N VAL A 199 32.38 -1.87 18.94
CA VAL A 199 33.33 -2.40 17.96
C VAL A 199 32.60 -3.24 16.91
N LEU A 200 31.80 -4.19 17.31
CA LEU A 200 31.00 -5.02 16.39
C LEU A 200 30.11 -4.18 15.48
N ARG A 201 29.47 -3.15 16.04
CA ARG A 201 28.63 -2.22 15.28
C ARG A 201 29.43 -1.43 14.25
N ARG A 202 30.61 -0.94 14.60
CA ARG A 202 31.50 -0.23 13.65
C ARG A 202 31.93 -1.13 12.50
N ILE A 203 32.32 -2.37 12.79
CA ILE A 203 32.68 -3.35 11.74
C ILE A 203 31.49 -3.59 10.82
N SER A 204 30.30 -3.82 11.39
CA SER A 204 29.06 -4.02 10.63
C SER A 204 28.77 -2.84 9.68
N GLN A 205 28.86 -1.62 10.17
CA GLN A 205 28.62 -0.41 9.40
C GLN A 205 29.68 -0.18 8.29
N ALA A 206 30.94 -0.37 8.60
CA ALA A 206 32.02 -0.14 7.65
C ALA A 206 32.09 -1.20 6.55
N THR A 207 31.67 -2.44 6.85
CA THR A 207 31.64 -3.56 5.87
C THR A 207 30.30 -3.71 5.19
N ASN A 208 29.28 -2.92 5.56
CA ASN A 208 27.88 -3.05 5.11
C ASN A 208 27.32 -4.48 5.26
N ARG A 209 27.73 -5.17 6.34
CA ARG A 209 27.25 -6.51 6.69
C ARG A 209 26.32 -6.44 7.89
N LYS A 210 25.34 -7.36 7.97
CA LYS A 210 24.48 -7.44 9.15
C LYS A 210 25.29 -7.74 10.40
N LEU A 211 24.96 -7.11 11.54
CA LEU A 211 25.65 -7.30 12.81
C LEU A 211 25.72 -8.79 13.22
N ALA A 212 24.64 -9.53 12.98
CA ALA A 212 24.59 -10.96 13.26
C ALA A 212 25.60 -11.77 12.43
N ASP A 213 25.81 -11.40 11.16
CA ASP A 213 26.74 -12.10 10.27
C ASP A 213 28.19 -11.79 10.65
N VAL A 214 28.46 -10.55 11.09
CA VAL A 214 29.78 -10.17 11.64
C VAL A 214 30.05 -10.92 12.93
N ALA A 215 29.06 -10.99 13.82
CA ALA A 215 29.17 -11.72 15.09
C ALA A 215 29.41 -13.21 14.85
N ALA A 216 28.64 -13.84 13.95
CA ALA A 216 28.81 -15.25 13.60
C ALA A 216 30.21 -15.56 13.05
N ALA A 217 30.71 -14.74 12.13
CA ALA A 217 32.08 -14.88 11.58
C ALA A 217 33.15 -14.74 12.67
N LEU A 218 32.96 -13.83 13.60
CA LEU A 218 33.88 -13.63 14.72
C LEU A 218 33.88 -14.81 15.71
N VAL A 219 32.70 -15.36 15.99
CA VAL A 219 32.59 -16.57 16.81
C VAL A 219 33.23 -17.77 16.13
N GLU A 220 32.99 -17.96 14.83
CA GLU A 220 33.61 -19.05 14.03
C GLU A 220 35.14 -18.98 14.00
N THR A 221 35.67 -17.77 13.81
CA THR A 221 37.13 -17.54 13.80
C THR A 221 37.74 -17.45 15.19
N LYS A 222 36.94 -17.50 16.25
CA LYS A 222 37.37 -17.30 17.65
C LYS A 222 38.17 -16.01 17.83
N GLY A 223 37.76 -14.93 17.17
CA GLY A 223 38.43 -13.64 17.23
C GLY A 223 39.70 -13.51 16.42
N ARG A 224 40.10 -14.53 15.65
CA ARG A 224 41.30 -14.44 14.83
C ARG A 224 41.13 -13.41 13.72
N GLY A 225 42.00 -12.42 13.65
CA GLY A 225 41.96 -11.35 12.64
C GLY A 225 41.22 -10.10 13.05
N LEU A 226 40.57 -10.05 14.23
CA LEU A 226 39.89 -8.88 14.73
C LEU A 226 40.75 -7.61 14.76
N GLU A 227 42.00 -7.76 15.23
CA GLU A 227 42.97 -6.64 15.27
C GLU A 227 43.29 -6.08 13.89
N ARG A 228 43.38 -6.96 12.87
CA ARG A 228 43.65 -6.56 11.47
C ARG A 228 42.43 -5.83 10.88
N GLU A 229 41.23 -6.29 11.15
CA GLU A 229 39.98 -5.59 10.73
C GLU A 229 39.90 -4.21 11.36
N LEU A 230 40.20 -4.08 12.64
CA LEU A 230 40.19 -2.79 13.33
C LEU A 230 41.24 -1.81 12.79
N VAL A 231 42.44 -2.29 12.46
CA VAL A 231 43.48 -1.45 11.85
C VAL A 231 43.08 -1.02 10.44
N SER A 232 42.37 -1.84 9.68
CA SER A 232 41.86 -1.47 8.36
C SER A 232 40.76 -0.43 8.40
N LEU A 233 39.99 -0.38 9.49
CA LEU A 233 38.89 0.60 9.72
C LEU A 233 39.37 1.94 10.29
N ALA A 234 40.62 2.02 10.77
CA ALA A 234 41.22 3.23 11.30
C ALA A 234 41.96 4.06 10.24
N ARG A 235 42.02 3.57 9.01
CA ARG A 235 42.59 4.26 7.84
C ARG A 235 41.50 4.83 6.94
#